data_c7f4ef0184a8276b0bd870aef750e1ad
#
_entry.id   c7f4ef0184a8276b0bd870aef750e1ad
#
_cell.length_a   1.000
_cell.length_b   1.000
_cell.length_c   1.000
_cell.angle_alpha   90.00
_cell.angle_beta   90.00
_cell.angle_gamma   90.00
#
_symmetry.space_group_name_H-M   'P 1'
#
loop_
_entity.id
_entity.type
_entity.pdbx_description
1 polymer ?
#
loop_
_entity_poly.entity_id
_entity_poly.type
_entity_poly.pdbx_seq_one_letter_code
_entity_poly.pdbx_strand_id
1 'polypeptide(L)'
;MSKLNLINDNGCGWLNQLSKRINIKTLNEDLTSDYLIIGAGYTGLSTARKLSEIDSSKKIIIIDAQLAGEGGSSRNSGYLVDTTLNDGFTSNKDIQNYAKKTKIYDLGIKTVKKYIREYQVDCDWNESGKYFASSKLEDEDKAKSFSNLLTNLNFENKTLYKDDL
;
A
#
# COMPACT_ATOMS: atom_id res chain seq x y z
N MET A 1 35.35 1.98 17.61
CA MET A 1 33.98 1.89 17.05
C MET A 1 33.36 3.27 17.12
N SER A 2 33.21 3.97 15.98
CA SER A 2 32.54 5.26 15.92
C SER A 2 31.07 5.07 16.27
N LYS A 3 30.54 5.77 17.28
CA LYS A 3 29.11 5.82 17.55
C LYS A 3 28.46 6.48 16.34
N LEU A 4 27.69 5.70 15.58
CA LEU A 4 26.74 6.23 14.60
C LEU A 4 25.73 7.10 15.35
N ASN A 5 25.88 8.40 15.29
CA ASN A 5 24.85 9.33 15.73
C ASN A 5 23.73 9.28 14.69
N LEU A 6 22.67 8.54 14.99
CA LEU A 6 21.45 8.57 14.19
C LEU A 6 20.79 9.94 14.38
N ILE A 7 20.84 10.75 13.34
CA ILE A 7 20.12 12.02 13.30
C ILE A 7 18.71 11.70 12.81
N ASN A 8 17.70 11.83 13.67
CA ASN A 8 16.31 11.76 13.25
C ASN A 8 15.89 13.14 12.72
N ASP A 9 15.92 13.30 11.42
CA ASP A 9 15.58 14.56 10.72
C ASP A 9 14.08 14.66 10.37
N ASN A 10 13.25 13.70 10.81
CA ASN A 10 11.84 13.57 10.44
C ASN A 10 11.61 13.45 8.90
N GLY A 11 12.65 13.25 8.12
CA GLY A 11 12.57 13.08 6.67
C GLY A 11 11.80 11.83 6.27
N CYS A 12 11.23 11.84 5.08
CA CYS A 12 10.62 10.67 4.43
C CYS A 12 11.49 10.23 3.27
N GLY A 13 12.00 8.98 3.34
CA GLY A 13 12.89 8.44 2.31
C GLY A 13 12.33 8.51 0.89
N TRP A 14 11.03 8.28 0.74
CA TRP A 14 10.35 8.38 -0.55
C TRP A 14 10.32 9.82 -1.09
N LEU A 15 10.07 10.80 -0.23
CA LEU A 15 10.06 12.21 -0.62
C LEU A 15 11.44 12.71 -0.99
N ASN A 16 12.49 12.22 -0.32
CA ASN A 16 13.86 12.62 -0.58
C ASN A 16 14.37 12.15 -1.96
N GLN A 17 13.72 11.17 -2.57
CA GLN A 17 14.01 10.68 -3.93
C GLN A 17 13.32 11.52 -5.01
N LEU A 18 12.30 12.30 -4.65
CA LEU A 18 11.56 13.10 -5.60
C LEU A 18 12.28 14.42 -5.91
N SER A 19 12.10 14.89 -7.12
CA SER A 19 12.52 16.24 -7.50
C SER A 19 11.84 17.29 -6.63
N LYS A 20 12.53 18.42 -6.41
CA LYS A 20 11.96 19.53 -5.64
C LYS A 20 10.61 19.96 -6.25
N ARG A 21 9.59 20.04 -5.41
CA ARG A 21 8.27 20.48 -5.83
C ARG A 21 8.29 21.95 -6.18
N ILE A 22 7.68 22.27 -7.31
CA ILE A 22 7.45 23.63 -7.79
C ILE A 22 5.94 23.90 -7.78
N ASN A 23 5.54 25.16 -7.80
CA ASN A 23 4.14 25.60 -7.85
C ASN A 23 3.30 25.13 -6.63
N ILE A 24 3.89 25.14 -5.44
CA ILE A 24 3.15 24.90 -4.20
C ILE A 24 2.16 26.07 -4.02
N LYS A 25 0.87 25.74 -3.88
CA LYS A 25 -0.16 26.72 -3.61
C LYS A 25 -0.50 26.69 -2.12
N THR A 26 -0.37 27.82 -1.45
CA THR A 26 -0.86 28.02 -0.08
C THR A 26 -2.23 28.67 -0.16
N LEU A 27 -3.17 28.15 0.64
CA LEU A 27 -4.49 28.75 0.73
C LEU A 27 -4.39 30.04 1.56
N ASN A 28 -4.60 31.18 0.92
CA ASN A 28 -4.51 32.52 1.51
C ASN A 28 -5.69 33.40 1.11
N GLU A 29 -6.74 32.83 0.55
CA GLU A 29 -7.96 33.48 0.10
C GLU A 29 -9.18 32.59 0.34
N ASP A 30 -10.36 33.20 0.35
CA ASP A 30 -11.62 32.49 0.43
C ASP A 30 -11.93 31.81 -0.91
N LEU A 31 -12.19 30.51 -0.88
CA LEU A 31 -12.54 29.72 -2.05
C LEU A 31 -13.90 29.06 -1.87
N THR A 32 -14.61 28.90 -2.97
CA THR A 32 -15.85 28.11 -3.03
C THR A 32 -15.64 26.83 -3.82
N SER A 33 -16.25 25.74 -3.38
CA SER A 33 -16.22 24.46 -4.07
C SER A 33 -17.52 23.69 -3.84
N ASP A 34 -17.80 22.72 -4.71
CA ASP A 34 -18.88 21.76 -4.48
C ASP A 34 -18.50 20.75 -3.39
N TYR A 35 -17.22 20.37 -3.36
CA TYR A 35 -16.66 19.44 -2.36
C TYR A 35 -15.34 19.97 -1.81
N LEU A 36 -15.24 19.98 -0.49
CA LEU A 36 -14.00 20.24 0.22
C LEU A 36 -13.52 18.95 0.91
N ILE A 37 -12.28 18.57 0.64
CA ILE A 37 -11.63 17.42 1.25
C ILE A 37 -10.48 17.93 2.11
N ILE A 38 -10.46 17.53 3.38
CA ILE A 38 -9.40 17.90 4.32
C ILE A 38 -8.48 16.69 4.50
N GLY A 39 -7.22 16.85 4.09
CA GLY A 39 -6.18 15.83 4.09
C GLY A 39 -5.89 15.26 2.70
N ALA A 40 -4.65 15.38 2.24
CA ALA A 40 -4.15 14.88 0.97
C ALA A 40 -3.38 13.54 1.12
N GLY A 41 -3.85 12.67 2.02
CA GLY A 41 -3.41 11.29 2.16
C GLY A 41 -4.14 10.35 1.21
N TYR A 42 -3.92 9.04 1.31
CA TYR A 42 -4.56 8.03 0.45
C TYR A 42 -6.08 8.16 0.37
N THR A 43 -6.74 8.35 1.50
CA THR A 43 -8.20 8.45 1.55
C THR A 43 -8.69 9.71 0.85
N GLY A 44 -8.11 10.87 1.15
CA GLY A 44 -8.53 12.14 0.56
C GLY A 44 -8.31 12.17 -0.94
N LEU A 45 -7.14 11.76 -1.41
CA LEU A 45 -6.81 11.69 -2.84
C LEU A 45 -7.70 10.69 -3.58
N SER A 46 -7.95 9.51 -3.00
CA SER A 46 -8.84 8.51 -3.60
C SER A 46 -10.30 8.99 -3.67
N THR A 47 -10.76 9.71 -2.64
CA THR A 47 -12.09 10.31 -2.61
C THR A 47 -12.24 11.38 -3.68
N ALA A 48 -11.28 12.31 -3.77
CA ALA A 48 -11.29 13.36 -4.78
C ALA A 48 -11.33 12.80 -6.20
N ARG A 49 -10.45 11.84 -6.48
CA ARG A 49 -10.41 11.14 -7.76
C ARG A 49 -11.76 10.49 -8.07
N LYS A 50 -12.33 9.76 -7.11
CA LYS A 50 -13.60 9.08 -7.35
C LYS A 50 -14.77 10.04 -7.57
N LEU A 51 -14.81 11.14 -6.84
CA LEU A 51 -15.80 12.19 -7.06
C LEU A 51 -15.67 12.81 -8.46
N SER A 52 -14.45 13.10 -8.92
CA SER A 52 -14.21 13.65 -10.26
C SER A 52 -14.57 12.67 -11.39
N GLU A 53 -14.45 11.36 -11.16
CA GLU A 53 -14.90 10.32 -12.11
C GLU A 53 -16.44 10.23 -12.18
N ILE A 54 -17.14 10.46 -11.05
CA ILE A 54 -18.61 10.42 -11.00
C ILE A 54 -19.22 11.64 -11.66
N ASP A 55 -18.67 12.81 -11.39
CA ASP A 55 -19.14 14.07 -11.97
C ASP A 55 -17.97 15.06 -12.15
N SER A 56 -17.47 15.11 -13.37
CA SER A 56 -16.36 16.00 -13.74
C SER A 56 -16.71 17.48 -13.77
N SER A 57 -18.00 17.84 -13.68
CA SER A 57 -18.45 19.23 -13.63
C SER A 57 -18.25 19.87 -12.24
N LYS A 58 -18.05 19.04 -11.21
CA LYS A 58 -17.93 19.50 -9.83
C LYS A 58 -16.54 20.04 -9.51
N LYS A 59 -16.51 21.17 -8.83
CA LYS A 59 -15.28 21.77 -8.31
C LYS A 59 -14.91 21.09 -6.99
N ILE A 60 -13.80 20.36 -7.00
CA ILE A 60 -13.27 19.65 -5.83
C ILE A 60 -12.00 20.37 -5.36
N ILE A 61 -11.96 20.72 -4.08
CA ILE A 61 -10.77 21.29 -3.45
C ILE A 61 -10.27 20.31 -2.39
N ILE A 62 -8.97 20.03 -2.43
CA ILE A 62 -8.28 19.29 -1.37
C ILE A 62 -7.34 20.26 -0.65
N ILE A 63 -7.41 20.29 0.66
CA ILE A 63 -6.48 21.04 1.50
C ILE A 63 -5.75 20.10 2.45
N ASP A 64 -4.50 20.43 2.77
CA ASP A 64 -3.68 19.70 3.75
C ASP A 64 -2.88 20.71 4.57
N ALA A 65 -2.60 20.39 5.82
CA ALA A 65 -1.74 21.20 6.68
C ALA A 65 -0.27 21.16 6.26
N GLN A 66 0.11 20.14 5.48
CA GLN A 66 1.45 19.91 4.94
C GLN A 66 1.38 19.70 3.43
N LEU A 67 2.51 19.49 2.80
CA LEU A 67 2.53 19.06 1.39
C LEU A 67 1.99 17.64 1.28
N ALA A 68 1.29 17.36 0.18
CA ALA A 68 0.80 16.01 -0.09
C ALA A 68 1.96 15.00 -0.04
N GLY A 69 1.78 13.91 0.69
CA GLY A 69 2.82 12.90 0.87
C GLY A 69 3.75 13.13 2.07
N GLU A 70 3.60 14.17 2.87
CA GLU A 70 4.38 14.37 4.10
C GLU A 70 3.76 13.73 5.33
N GLY A 71 2.49 13.35 5.25
CA GLY A 71 1.77 12.66 6.31
C GLY A 71 2.04 11.16 6.39
N GLY A 72 1.27 10.45 7.22
CA GLY A 72 1.43 9.01 7.47
C GLY A 72 1.29 8.11 6.24
N SER A 73 0.52 8.54 5.23
CA SER A 73 0.30 7.76 3.99
C SER A 73 1.57 7.47 3.19
N SER A 74 2.59 8.29 3.28
CA SER A 74 3.87 8.11 2.59
C SER A 74 4.98 7.54 3.47
N ARG A 75 4.72 7.32 4.76
CA ARG A 75 5.71 6.81 5.72
C ARG A 75 5.54 5.31 5.94
N ASN A 76 5.57 4.55 4.85
CA ASN A 76 5.43 3.09 4.85
C ASN A 76 6.58 2.44 4.08
N SER A 77 6.64 1.11 4.10
CA SER A 77 7.70 0.34 3.43
C SER A 77 7.51 0.20 1.91
N GLY A 78 6.41 0.68 1.35
CA GLY A 78 6.09 0.55 -0.07
C GLY A 78 5.54 -0.80 -0.49
N TYR A 79 5.45 -1.78 0.40
CA TYR A 79 4.91 -3.10 0.06
C TYR A 79 3.39 -3.09 -0.03
N LEU A 80 2.87 -3.54 -1.18
CA LEU A 80 1.47 -3.86 -1.38
C LEU A 80 1.29 -5.37 -1.27
N VAL A 81 0.46 -5.82 -0.34
CA VAL A 81 0.22 -7.24 -0.09
C VAL A 81 -1.26 -7.58 -0.22
N ASP A 82 -1.55 -8.67 -0.90
CA ASP A 82 -2.91 -9.19 -1.13
C ASP A 82 -3.39 -10.14 -0.03
N THR A 83 -2.53 -10.49 0.90
CA THR A 83 -2.80 -11.43 1.99
C THR A 83 -2.63 -10.77 3.35
N THR A 84 -3.55 -11.07 4.29
CA THR A 84 -3.58 -10.44 5.63
C THR A 84 -2.71 -11.11 6.67
N LEU A 85 -1.85 -12.04 6.29
CA LEU A 85 -1.14 -12.88 7.24
C LEU A 85 0.04 -12.14 7.86
N ASN A 86 -0.22 -11.52 8.98
CA ASN A 86 0.83 -10.94 9.82
C ASN A 86 1.35 -11.92 10.89
N ASP A 87 0.63 -13.00 11.14
CA ASP A 87 0.88 -13.99 12.18
C ASP A 87 1.57 -15.26 11.68
N GLY A 88 2.18 -15.19 10.50
CA GLY A 88 2.95 -16.26 9.89
C GLY A 88 2.08 -17.34 9.27
N PHE A 89 1.49 -18.18 10.06
CA PHE A 89 0.66 -19.30 9.59
C PHE A 89 -0.69 -19.25 10.30
N THR A 90 -1.70 -18.75 9.62
CA THR A 90 -3.04 -18.56 10.19
C THR A 90 -3.73 -19.90 10.39
N SER A 91 -4.31 -20.08 11.56
CA SER A 91 -5.27 -21.16 11.80
C SER A 91 -6.55 -20.90 11.01
N ASN A 92 -7.20 -21.94 10.52
CA ASN A 92 -8.41 -21.93 9.71
C ASN A 92 -9.66 -21.28 10.38
N LYS A 93 -9.49 -20.54 11.47
CA LYS A 93 -10.61 -20.09 12.30
C LYS A 93 -11.57 -19.11 11.63
N ASP A 94 -11.17 -18.46 10.52
CA ASP A 94 -12.03 -17.48 9.85
C ASP A 94 -11.76 -17.36 8.35
N ILE A 95 -11.83 -18.49 7.66
CA ILE A 95 -11.61 -18.59 6.20
C ILE A 95 -12.52 -17.67 5.42
N GLN A 96 -13.80 -17.50 5.84
CA GLN A 96 -14.74 -16.67 5.09
C GLN A 96 -14.37 -15.18 5.15
N ASN A 97 -13.97 -14.68 6.33
CA ASN A 97 -13.50 -13.30 6.47
C ASN A 97 -12.17 -13.10 5.77
N TYR A 98 -11.29 -14.09 5.83
CA TYR A 98 -10.05 -14.08 5.09
C TYR A 98 -10.30 -13.94 3.57
N ALA A 99 -11.17 -14.78 3.01
CA ALA A 99 -11.52 -14.74 1.59
C ALA A 99 -12.17 -13.40 1.17
N LYS A 100 -12.96 -12.77 2.03
CA LYS A 100 -13.50 -11.43 1.76
C LYS A 100 -12.43 -10.36 1.76
N LYS A 101 -11.53 -10.39 2.74
CA LYS A 101 -10.43 -9.41 2.85
C LYS A 101 -9.48 -9.51 1.67
N THR A 102 -9.07 -10.72 1.28
CA THR A 102 -8.17 -10.94 0.15
C THR A 102 -8.76 -10.44 -1.17
N LYS A 103 -10.07 -10.59 -1.39
CA LYS A 103 -10.74 -10.00 -2.57
C LYS A 103 -10.66 -8.47 -2.60
N ILE A 104 -10.81 -7.82 -1.44
CA ILE A 104 -10.71 -6.37 -1.33
C ILE A 104 -9.27 -5.90 -1.60
N TYR A 105 -8.27 -6.61 -1.07
CA TYR A 105 -6.86 -6.29 -1.27
C TYR A 105 -6.43 -6.52 -2.73
N ASP A 106 -6.83 -7.62 -3.34
CA ASP A 106 -6.59 -7.89 -4.77
C ASP A 106 -7.20 -6.79 -5.66
N LEU A 107 -8.44 -6.38 -5.37
CA LEU A 107 -9.06 -5.24 -6.07
C LEU A 107 -8.26 -3.95 -5.87
N GLY A 108 -7.77 -3.70 -4.65
CA GLY A 108 -6.92 -2.55 -4.35
C GLY A 108 -5.63 -2.54 -5.16
N ILE A 109 -4.91 -3.67 -5.17
CA ILE A 109 -3.66 -3.82 -5.93
C ILE A 109 -3.92 -3.68 -7.44
N LYS A 110 -4.94 -4.32 -7.98
CA LYS A 110 -5.32 -4.18 -9.40
C LYS A 110 -5.65 -2.74 -9.78
N THR A 111 -6.31 -2.02 -8.86
CA THR A 111 -6.65 -0.61 -9.07
C THR A 111 -5.39 0.26 -9.11
N VAL A 112 -4.48 0.09 -8.15
CA VAL A 112 -3.19 0.81 -8.13
C VAL A 112 -2.37 0.50 -9.39
N LYS A 113 -2.25 -0.78 -9.74
CA LYS A 113 -1.53 -1.23 -10.95
C LYS A 113 -2.10 -0.64 -12.23
N LYS A 114 -3.46 -0.53 -12.33
CA LYS A 114 -4.12 0.14 -13.45
C LYS A 114 -3.64 1.58 -13.56
N TYR A 115 -3.67 2.36 -12.46
CA TYR A 115 -3.26 3.76 -12.48
C TYR A 115 -1.77 3.96 -12.75
N ILE A 116 -0.90 3.11 -12.19
CA ILE A 116 0.53 3.14 -12.49
C ILE A 116 0.75 3.01 -14.00
N ARG A 117 0.06 2.10 -14.66
CA ARG A 117 0.17 1.90 -16.11
C ARG A 117 -0.46 3.04 -16.91
N GLU A 118 -1.66 3.45 -16.53
CA GLU A 118 -2.41 4.49 -17.23
C GLU A 118 -1.69 5.85 -17.20
N TYR A 119 -1.12 6.21 -16.06
CA TYR A 119 -0.40 7.46 -15.86
C TYR A 119 1.12 7.35 -15.97
N GLN A 120 1.64 6.18 -16.34
CA GLN A 120 3.07 5.91 -16.48
C GLN A 120 3.88 6.35 -15.26
N VAL A 121 3.37 6.01 -14.06
CA VAL A 121 4.00 6.41 -12.78
C VAL A 121 5.30 5.64 -12.61
N ASP A 122 6.41 6.37 -12.52
CA ASP A 122 7.71 5.82 -12.15
C ASP A 122 7.78 5.62 -10.63
N CYS A 123 7.69 4.37 -10.18
CA CYS A 123 7.61 4.01 -8.77
C CYS A 123 8.25 2.65 -8.45
N ASP A 124 9.18 2.18 -9.28
CA ASP A 124 9.88 0.90 -9.11
C ASP A 124 8.92 -0.29 -8.90
N TRP A 125 7.81 -0.31 -9.65
CA TRP A 125 6.81 -1.38 -9.53
C TRP A 125 7.40 -2.75 -9.83
N ASN A 126 7.41 -3.64 -8.83
CA ASN A 126 7.92 -5.00 -8.95
C ASN A 126 6.95 -6.01 -8.36
N GLU A 127 6.59 -7.03 -9.13
CA GLU A 127 5.68 -8.12 -8.74
C GLU A 127 6.49 -9.37 -8.33
N SER A 128 7.30 -9.25 -7.29
CA SER A 128 8.19 -10.32 -6.80
C SER A 128 7.49 -11.37 -5.94
N GLY A 129 6.21 -11.16 -5.60
CA GLY A 129 5.50 -12.01 -4.66
C GLY A 129 5.89 -11.76 -3.19
N LYS A 130 5.43 -12.64 -2.32
CA LYS A 130 5.69 -12.57 -0.87
C LYS A 130 6.23 -13.90 -0.37
N TYR A 131 7.29 -13.85 0.41
CA TYR A 131 7.90 -15.02 1.02
C TYR A 131 7.56 -15.10 2.51
N PHE A 132 7.20 -16.30 2.94
CA PHE A 132 7.18 -16.68 4.35
C PHE A 132 8.28 -17.70 4.57
N ALA A 133 9.19 -17.42 5.46
CA ALA A 133 10.31 -18.33 5.74
C ALA A 133 10.32 -18.69 7.23
N SER A 134 10.66 -19.94 7.51
CA SER A 134 11.02 -20.41 8.85
C SER A 134 12.22 -21.36 8.76
N SER A 135 13.08 -21.30 9.77
CA SER A 135 14.19 -22.24 9.95
C SER A 135 13.82 -23.41 10.88
N LYS A 136 12.57 -23.45 11.36
CA LYS A 136 12.12 -24.46 12.33
C LYS A 136 11.38 -25.57 11.62
N LEU A 137 11.80 -26.82 11.86
CA LEU A 137 11.12 -28.01 11.32
C LEU A 137 9.66 -28.10 11.76
N GLU A 138 9.33 -27.67 12.98
CA GLU A 138 7.97 -27.65 13.51
C GLU A 138 7.00 -26.76 12.72
N ASP A 139 7.50 -25.84 11.92
CA ASP A 139 6.68 -24.96 11.09
C ASP A 139 6.38 -25.54 9.70
N GLU A 140 6.95 -26.70 9.35
CA GLU A 140 6.74 -27.33 8.04
C GLU A 140 5.26 -27.69 7.81
N ASP A 141 4.61 -28.29 8.80
CA ASP A 141 3.19 -28.64 8.71
C ASP A 141 2.29 -27.39 8.64
N LYS A 142 2.69 -26.34 9.33
CA LYS A 142 2.00 -25.04 9.26
C LYS A 142 2.13 -24.43 7.85
N ALA A 143 3.33 -24.48 7.27
CA ALA A 143 3.58 -24.00 5.91
C ALA A 143 2.75 -24.77 4.87
N LYS A 144 2.70 -26.11 4.98
CA LYS A 144 1.86 -26.95 4.12
C LYS A 144 0.38 -26.63 4.27
N SER A 145 -0.11 -26.50 5.51
CA SER A 145 -1.50 -26.18 5.79
C SER A 145 -1.88 -24.80 5.21
N PHE A 146 -0.96 -23.85 5.29
CA PHE A 146 -1.13 -22.52 4.73
C PHE A 146 -1.12 -22.54 3.20
N SER A 147 -0.20 -23.26 2.58
CA SER A 147 -0.17 -23.46 1.14
C SER A 147 -1.48 -24.04 0.61
N ASN A 148 -2.02 -25.06 1.28
CA ASN A 148 -3.32 -25.64 0.95
C ASN A 148 -4.47 -24.63 1.07
N LEU A 149 -4.46 -23.78 2.09
CA LEU A 149 -5.43 -22.71 2.26
C LEU A 149 -5.38 -21.71 1.09
N LEU A 150 -4.19 -21.27 0.70
CA LEU A 150 -4.00 -20.36 -0.42
C LEU A 150 -4.50 -20.98 -1.74
N THR A 151 -4.19 -22.24 -1.98
CA THR A 151 -4.67 -22.99 -3.14
C THR A 151 -6.20 -23.06 -3.18
N ASN A 152 -6.84 -23.36 -2.06
CA ASN A 152 -8.31 -23.39 -1.94
C ASN A 152 -8.95 -22.01 -2.18
N LEU A 153 -8.22 -20.94 -1.98
CA LEU A 153 -8.65 -19.56 -2.24
C LEU A 153 -8.25 -19.08 -3.64
N ASN A 154 -7.71 -19.96 -4.49
CA ASN A 154 -7.21 -19.67 -5.84
C ASN A 154 -6.04 -18.68 -5.86
N PHE A 155 -5.19 -18.67 -4.82
CA PHE A 155 -3.91 -17.98 -4.86
C PHE A 155 -2.81 -18.90 -5.38
N GLU A 156 -2.07 -18.42 -6.37
CA GLU A 156 -0.86 -19.07 -6.81
C GLU A 156 0.17 -19.03 -5.68
N ASN A 157 0.70 -20.18 -5.32
CA ASN A 157 1.69 -20.30 -4.26
C ASN A 157 2.60 -21.51 -4.49
N LYS A 158 3.79 -21.48 -3.90
CA LYS A 158 4.76 -22.58 -3.94
C LYS A 158 5.43 -22.73 -2.58
N THR A 159 5.51 -23.94 -2.08
CA THR A 159 6.37 -24.28 -0.92
C THR A 159 7.76 -24.64 -1.44
N LEU A 160 8.78 -23.99 -0.90
CA LEU A 160 10.19 -24.28 -1.18
C LEU A 160 10.80 -24.89 0.07
N TYR A 161 11.62 -25.89 -0.12
CA TYR A 161 12.42 -26.53 0.92
C TYR A 161 13.89 -26.12 0.77
N LYS A 162 14.70 -26.46 1.78
CA LYS A 162 16.13 -26.10 1.79
C LYS A 162 16.87 -26.52 0.52
N ASP A 163 16.51 -27.67 -0.02
CA ASP A 163 17.15 -28.23 -1.22
C ASP A 163 16.65 -27.59 -2.54
N ASP A 164 15.61 -26.74 -2.46
CA ASP A 164 15.07 -25.96 -3.60
C ASP A 164 15.72 -24.59 -3.73
N LEU A 165 16.54 -24.17 -2.73
CA LEU A 165 17.18 -22.86 -2.65
C LEU A 165 18.65 -22.93 -3.08
#